data_c1b84579e05d7947070f4c330474a4f8
#
_entry.id   c1b84579e05d7947070f4c330474a4f8
#
_cell.length_a   1.000
_cell.length_b   1.000
_cell.length_c   1.000
_cell.angle_alpha   90.00
_cell.angle_beta   90.00
_cell.angle_gamma   90.00
#
_symmetry.space_group_name_H-M   'P 1'
#
loop_
_entity.id
_entity.type
_entity.pdbx_description
1 polymer ?
#
loop_
_entity_poly.entity_id
_entity_poly.type
_entity_poly.pdbx_seq_one_letter_code
_entity_poly.pdbx_strand_id
1 'polypeptide(L)'
;MATPLIQFEKVEKTFGSNRILKQLDLQIFQGEITAIIGKSGMGKSVLLRHIIGLLRPDSGRVLFQGRPLLKMKREEQRVFREKVSYVFQGNALFDSMTVYENVAMPLAERTRLSKNEIHDKVREKLEQLELFKVDDQYPSQISGGMKKRVALARALVTDPEIILFDEPTTGLDPIRKHAVHHMISDYQKRFGFTGIIVSHAIPDIFTIAQRILMLDEGNIIFDGTPVEIQKAKNSTVQEFIKGLKSGFDHVNGMALQQTQGEKRFHEEMDRLERYNIPFSIIMLTIENMDEISLRIGHMAAQTIMKDFSNHVQKHLRIIDSCSRFELSKLMVILSGSDLERAKIVCTRLSIELSRVEIAGDHPYPDFCFSISAGFIGVRKGDQLADLIARAEQKQDMRYEFRVC
;
A
#
# COMPACT_ATOMS: atom_id res chain seq x y z
N MET A 1 -3.30 24.96 10.73
CA MET A 1 -3.30 24.07 9.54
C MET A 1 -1.91 24.02 8.98
N ALA A 2 -1.42 22.86 8.58
CA ALA A 2 -0.08 22.75 7.97
C ALA A 2 -0.06 23.48 6.62
N THR A 3 1.03 24.18 6.34
CA THR A 3 1.21 24.87 5.05
C THR A 3 1.55 23.83 3.98
N PRO A 4 0.84 23.79 2.84
CA PRO A 4 1.13 22.83 1.80
C PRO A 4 2.50 23.10 1.16
N LEU A 5 3.24 22.03 0.87
CA LEU A 5 4.53 22.11 0.16
C LEU A 5 4.32 22.42 -1.33
N ILE A 6 3.36 21.72 -1.96
CA ILE A 6 2.91 21.97 -3.33
C ILE A 6 1.41 22.26 -3.31
N GLN A 7 0.98 23.27 -4.06
CA GLN A 7 -0.43 23.61 -4.19
C GLN A 7 -0.76 23.93 -5.65
N PHE A 8 -1.86 23.38 -6.13
CA PHE A 8 -2.48 23.75 -7.40
C PHE A 8 -3.69 24.59 -7.09
N GLU A 9 -3.83 25.71 -7.78
CA GLU A 9 -4.96 26.61 -7.67
C GLU A 9 -5.59 26.83 -9.04
N LYS A 10 -6.77 26.26 -9.23
CA LYS A 10 -7.59 26.31 -10.44
C LYS A 10 -6.82 26.04 -11.72
N VAL A 11 -5.94 25.02 -11.67
CA VAL A 11 -5.05 24.68 -12.78
C VAL A 11 -5.84 24.05 -13.91
N GLU A 12 -5.66 24.59 -15.10
CA GLU A 12 -6.21 24.04 -16.34
C GLU A 12 -5.08 23.64 -17.29
N LYS A 13 -5.30 22.55 -18.04
CA LYS A 13 -4.41 22.11 -19.10
C LYS A 13 -5.15 21.44 -20.22
N THR A 14 -4.92 21.91 -21.44
CA THR A 14 -5.50 21.40 -22.68
C THR A 14 -4.39 21.02 -23.66
N PHE A 15 -4.57 19.94 -24.39
CA PHE A 15 -3.73 19.53 -25.50
C PHE A 15 -4.62 19.37 -26.74
N GLY A 16 -4.47 20.25 -27.72
CA GLY A 16 -5.40 20.34 -28.87
C GLY A 16 -6.82 20.63 -28.39
N SER A 17 -7.77 19.76 -28.71
CA SER A 17 -9.15 19.84 -28.23
C SER A 17 -9.42 19.13 -26.90
N ASN A 18 -8.42 18.40 -26.36
CA ASN A 18 -8.62 17.59 -25.17
C ASN A 18 -8.22 18.34 -23.90
N ARG A 19 -9.21 18.67 -23.05
CA ARG A 19 -9.02 19.34 -21.76
C ARG A 19 -8.70 18.31 -20.68
N ILE A 20 -7.43 18.21 -20.31
CA ILE A 20 -6.89 17.20 -19.41
C ILE A 20 -7.06 17.57 -17.93
N LEU A 21 -6.85 18.85 -17.57
CA LEU A 21 -7.08 19.36 -16.21
C LEU A 21 -8.12 20.47 -16.27
N LYS A 22 -9.10 20.44 -15.36
CA LYS A 22 -10.28 21.31 -15.38
C LYS A 22 -10.40 22.07 -14.05
N GLN A 23 -9.79 23.26 -13.94
CA GLN A 23 -9.79 24.09 -12.71
C GLN A 23 -9.40 23.31 -11.46
N LEU A 24 -8.34 22.52 -11.59
CA LEU A 24 -7.94 21.55 -10.58
C LEU A 24 -7.29 22.25 -9.39
N ASP A 25 -7.81 21.95 -8.19
CA ASP A 25 -7.24 22.33 -6.91
C ASP A 25 -6.70 21.07 -6.21
N LEU A 26 -5.48 21.11 -5.68
CA LEU A 26 -4.91 20.08 -4.82
C LEU A 26 -3.82 20.62 -3.91
N GLN A 27 -3.55 19.90 -2.84
CA GLN A 27 -2.49 20.22 -1.88
C GLN A 27 -1.69 18.96 -1.55
N ILE A 28 -0.36 19.12 -1.46
CA ILE A 28 0.59 18.07 -1.05
C ILE A 28 1.37 18.61 0.14
N PHE A 29 1.48 17.83 1.19
CA PHE A 29 2.13 18.24 2.43
C PHE A 29 3.52 17.63 2.55
N GLN A 30 4.37 18.30 3.30
CA GLN A 30 5.77 17.88 3.50
C GLN A 30 5.85 16.60 4.34
N GLY A 31 6.76 15.69 3.97
CA GLY A 31 7.12 14.52 4.77
C GLY A 31 6.12 13.35 4.67
N GLU A 32 5.11 13.43 3.80
CA GLU A 32 4.17 12.34 3.55
C GLU A 32 4.34 11.72 2.16
N ILE A 33 3.82 10.52 1.98
CA ILE A 33 3.61 9.91 0.68
C ILE A 33 2.17 10.19 0.25
N THR A 34 2.01 11.02 -0.78
CA THR A 34 0.72 11.26 -1.44
C THR A 34 0.61 10.39 -2.69
N ALA A 35 -0.40 9.52 -2.75
CA ALA A 35 -0.69 8.73 -3.95
C ALA A 35 -1.76 9.41 -4.82
N ILE A 36 -1.45 9.60 -6.09
CA ILE A 36 -2.39 10.08 -7.12
C ILE A 36 -2.87 8.89 -7.93
N ILE A 37 -4.14 8.55 -7.78
CA ILE A 37 -4.76 7.40 -8.41
C ILE A 37 -5.80 7.82 -9.46
N GLY A 38 -6.21 6.91 -10.32
CA GLY A 38 -7.23 7.14 -11.35
C GLY A 38 -6.99 6.29 -12.59
N LYS A 39 -7.97 6.23 -13.48
CA LYS A 39 -7.88 5.46 -14.73
C LYS A 39 -6.68 5.91 -15.59
N SER A 40 -6.22 5.04 -16.50
CA SER A 40 -5.16 5.41 -17.45
C SER A 40 -5.63 6.57 -18.36
N GLY A 41 -4.72 7.47 -18.71
CA GLY A 41 -5.04 8.62 -19.58
C GLY A 41 -5.71 9.82 -18.91
N MET A 42 -6.06 9.75 -17.61
CA MET A 42 -6.75 10.85 -16.89
C MET A 42 -5.87 12.05 -16.52
N GLY A 43 -4.60 12.09 -16.95
CA GLY A 43 -3.72 13.24 -16.70
C GLY A 43 -2.81 13.15 -15.48
N LYS A 44 -2.69 11.99 -14.83
CA LYS A 44 -1.82 11.81 -13.64
C LYS A 44 -0.37 12.23 -13.89
N SER A 45 0.27 11.73 -14.95
CA SER A 45 1.64 12.13 -15.32
C SER A 45 1.73 13.60 -15.77
N VAL A 46 0.62 14.18 -16.23
CA VAL A 46 0.53 15.63 -16.54
C VAL A 46 0.65 16.44 -15.26
N LEU A 47 0.03 16.00 -14.14
CA LEU A 47 0.21 16.64 -12.83
C LEU A 47 1.67 16.63 -12.39
N LEU A 48 2.35 15.46 -12.47
CA LEU A 48 3.77 15.37 -12.10
C LEU A 48 4.63 16.34 -12.92
N ARG A 49 4.36 16.45 -14.23
CA ARG A 49 5.12 17.37 -15.10
C ARG A 49 4.87 18.86 -14.77
N HIS A 50 3.72 19.21 -14.23
CA HIS A 50 3.47 20.56 -13.71
C HIS A 50 4.24 20.81 -12.42
N ILE A 51 4.33 19.82 -11.53
CA ILE A 51 5.08 19.93 -10.27
C ILE A 51 6.56 20.24 -10.54
N ILE A 52 7.21 19.54 -11.47
CA ILE A 52 8.62 19.78 -11.80
C ILE A 52 8.85 20.98 -12.73
N GLY A 53 7.79 21.67 -13.13
CA GLY A 53 7.86 22.84 -14.02
C GLY A 53 8.19 22.52 -15.48
N LEU A 54 8.04 21.26 -15.93
CA LEU A 54 8.17 20.86 -17.34
C LEU A 54 6.95 21.26 -18.17
N LEU A 55 5.79 21.37 -17.56
CA LEU A 55 4.57 21.87 -18.19
C LEU A 55 4.11 23.15 -17.50
N ARG A 56 3.62 24.10 -18.32
CA ARG A 56 2.96 25.31 -17.84
C ARG A 56 1.46 25.10 -17.90
N PRO A 57 0.71 25.47 -16.86
CA PRO A 57 -0.74 25.49 -16.94
C PRO A 57 -1.21 26.55 -17.96
N ASP A 58 -2.35 26.31 -18.58
CA ASP A 58 -2.98 27.28 -19.48
C ASP A 58 -3.71 28.36 -18.69
N SER A 59 -4.28 28.01 -17.53
CA SER A 59 -4.78 28.95 -16.51
C SER A 59 -4.55 28.40 -15.10
N GLY A 60 -4.73 29.24 -14.09
CA GLY A 60 -4.43 28.90 -12.70
C GLY A 60 -2.92 28.96 -12.40
N ARG A 61 -2.51 28.39 -11.30
CA ARG A 61 -1.11 28.42 -10.84
C ARG A 61 -0.72 27.23 -10.01
N VAL A 62 0.56 26.82 -10.11
CA VAL A 62 1.20 25.84 -9.24
C VAL A 62 2.16 26.60 -8.33
N LEU A 63 2.04 26.35 -7.02
CA LEU A 63 2.87 26.99 -6.01
C LEU A 63 3.76 25.95 -5.33
N PHE A 64 4.96 26.37 -4.99
CA PHE A 64 5.88 25.68 -4.09
C PHE A 64 6.12 26.55 -2.87
N GLN A 65 5.79 26.05 -1.68
CA GLN A 65 5.87 26.80 -0.42
C GLN A 65 5.18 28.20 -0.52
N GLY A 66 3.99 28.24 -1.13
CA GLY A 66 3.21 29.44 -1.33
C GLY A 66 3.68 30.37 -2.46
N ARG A 67 4.78 30.07 -3.16
CA ARG A 67 5.31 30.87 -4.27
C ARG A 67 4.97 30.26 -5.64
N PRO A 68 4.35 31.01 -6.56
CA PRO A 68 4.04 30.51 -7.89
C PRO A 68 5.29 30.14 -8.69
N LEU A 69 5.40 28.89 -9.16
CA LEU A 69 6.56 28.37 -9.89
C LEU A 69 6.90 29.21 -11.13
N LEU A 70 5.90 29.68 -11.86
CA LEU A 70 6.10 30.49 -13.06
C LEU A 70 6.61 31.91 -12.78
N LYS A 71 6.46 32.42 -11.55
CA LYS A 71 6.96 33.74 -11.15
C LYS A 71 8.36 33.69 -10.53
N MET A 72 8.93 32.50 -10.34
CA MET A 72 10.27 32.32 -9.83
C MET A 72 11.29 32.79 -10.86
N LYS A 73 12.33 33.49 -10.39
CA LYS A 73 13.50 33.83 -11.21
C LYS A 73 14.26 32.57 -11.63
N ARG A 74 15.09 32.67 -12.68
CA ARG A 74 15.86 31.48 -13.17
C ARG A 74 16.66 30.78 -12.08
N GLU A 75 17.27 31.55 -11.17
CA GLU A 75 18.04 30.98 -10.05
C GLU A 75 17.14 30.24 -9.04
N GLU A 76 15.99 30.82 -8.69
CA GLU A 76 15.00 30.18 -7.80
C GLU A 76 14.44 28.89 -8.43
N GLN A 77 14.21 28.90 -9.75
CA GLN A 77 13.77 27.70 -10.47
C GLN A 77 14.86 26.61 -10.50
N ARG A 78 16.14 27.02 -10.57
CA ARG A 78 17.27 26.09 -10.47
C ARG A 78 17.30 25.43 -9.10
N VAL A 79 17.28 26.23 -8.04
CA VAL A 79 17.23 25.74 -6.65
C VAL A 79 16.02 24.82 -6.41
N PHE A 80 14.86 25.19 -6.93
CA PHE A 80 13.68 24.33 -6.85
C PHE A 80 13.89 22.98 -7.54
N ARG A 81 14.49 22.95 -8.74
CA ARG A 81 14.75 21.70 -9.47
C ARG A 81 15.79 20.81 -8.78
N GLU A 82 16.71 21.38 -8.03
CA GLU A 82 17.68 20.64 -7.21
C GLU A 82 16.98 19.91 -6.06
N LYS A 83 15.86 20.47 -5.56
CA LYS A 83 15.04 19.87 -4.48
C LYS A 83 14.06 18.80 -4.96
N VAL A 84 13.90 18.62 -6.26
CA VAL A 84 12.91 17.68 -6.83
C VAL A 84 13.62 16.64 -7.67
N SER A 85 13.38 15.38 -7.37
CA SER A 85 13.83 14.23 -8.18
C SER A 85 12.65 13.51 -8.82
N TYR A 86 12.91 12.83 -9.93
CA TYR A 86 11.90 12.10 -10.70
C TYR A 86 12.35 10.69 -10.99
N VAL A 87 11.55 9.71 -10.56
CA VAL A 87 11.73 8.29 -10.88
C VAL A 87 10.72 7.93 -11.96
N PHE A 88 11.23 7.69 -13.16
CA PHE A 88 10.43 7.37 -14.35
C PHE A 88 9.92 5.93 -14.35
N GLN A 89 8.83 5.71 -15.05
CA GLN A 89 8.36 4.39 -15.42
C GLN A 89 9.50 3.60 -16.11
N GLY A 90 9.75 2.35 -15.69
CA GLY A 90 10.82 1.53 -16.27
C GLY A 90 12.24 1.84 -15.77
N ASN A 91 12.40 2.65 -14.70
CA ASN A 91 13.66 3.08 -14.07
C ASN A 91 14.50 4.08 -14.89
N ALA A 92 14.39 4.10 -16.21
CA ALA A 92 15.11 4.99 -17.15
C ALA A 92 16.62 5.12 -16.86
N LEU A 93 17.27 3.99 -16.51
CA LEU A 93 18.73 3.95 -16.42
C LEU A 93 19.35 4.04 -17.81
N PHE A 94 20.51 4.67 -17.90
CA PHE A 94 21.28 4.72 -19.12
C PHE A 94 22.07 3.40 -19.25
N ASP A 95 21.72 2.58 -20.23
CA ASP A 95 22.33 1.26 -20.45
C ASP A 95 23.82 1.34 -20.84
N SER A 96 24.25 2.49 -21.40
CA SER A 96 25.63 2.79 -21.76
C SER A 96 26.48 3.29 -20.59
N MET A 97 25.89 3.50 -19.42
CA MET A 97 26.55 3.98 -18.20
C MET A 97 26.59 2.89 -17.15
N THR A 98 27.66 2.84 -16.38
CA THR A 98 27.77 1.97 -15.21
C THR A 98 26.76 2.37 -14.13
N VAL A 99 26.58 1.55 -13.09
CA VAL A 99 25.79 1.89 -11.91
C VAL A 99 26.30 3.17 -11.26
N TYR A 100 27.62 3.29 -11.07
CA TYR A 100 28.25 4.49 -10.56
C TYR A 100 27.91 5.72 -11.39
N GLU A 101 28.13 5.66 -12.70
CA GLU A 101 27.88 6.78 -13.61
C GLU A 101 26.39 7.20 -13.64
N ASN A 102 25.46 6.23 -13.62
CA ASN A 102 24.03 6.52 -13.52
C ASN A 102 23.69 7.30 -12.25
N VAL A 103 24.28 6.95 -11.10
CA VAL A 103 24.02 7.62 -9.82
C VAL A 103 24.78 8.95 -9.72
N ALA A 104 26.01 9.05 -10.27
CA ALA A 104 26.82 10.25 -10.25
C ALA A 104 26.27 11.38 -11.15
N MET A 105 25.58 11.03 -12.23
CA MET A 105 25.14 11.97 -13.27
C MET A 105 24.39 13.20 -12.74
N PRO A 106 23.40 13.09 -11.83
CA PRO A 106 22.71 14.29 -11.30
C PRO A 106 23.64 15.24 -10.55
N LEU A 107 24.65 14.73 -9.84
CA LEU A 107 25.63 15.54 -9.13
C LEU A 107 26.55 16.24 -10.11
N ALA A 108 27.06 15.51 -11.11
CA ALA A 108 27.96 16.05 -12.13
C ALA A 108 27.30 17.17 -12.97
N GLU A 109 26.01 17.00 -13.30
CA GLU A 109 25.25 17.93 -14.14
C GLU A 109 24.74 19.18 -13.39
N ARG A 110 24.40 19.03 -12.10
CA ARG A 110 23.64 20.05 -11.36
C ARG A 110 24.43 20.75 -10.26
N THR A 111 25.61 20.23 -9.89
CA THR A 111 26.41 20.78 -8.79
C THR A 111 27.80 21.20 -9.25
N ARG A 112 28.52 21.90 -8.38
CA ARG A 112 29.93 22.26 -8.58
C ARG A 112 30.88 21.41 -7.74
N LEU A 113 30.44 20.23 -7.33
CA LEU A 113 31.24 19.30 -6.53
C LEU A 113 32.45 18.81 -7.34
N SER A 114 33.59 18.62 -6.65
CA SER A 114 34.75 17.95 -7.20
C SER A 114 34.47 16.46 -7.46
N LYS A 115 35.30 15.83 -8.29
CA LYS A 115 35.18 14.39 -8.58
C LYS A 115 35.24 13.53 -7.32
N ASN A 116 36.07 13.91 -6.35
CA ASN A 116 36.19 13.16 -5.09
C ASN A 116 34.91 13.30 -4.24
N GLU A 117 34.36 14.50 -4.11
CA GLU A 117 33.10 14.72 -3.37
C GLU A 117 31.92 13.96 -4.03
N ILE A 118 31.87 13.93 -5.37
CA ILE A 118 30.88 13.14 -6.10
C ILE A 118 31.07 11.64 -5.80
N HIS A 119 32.33 11.18 -5.84
CA HIS A 119 32.64 9.77 -5.56
C HIS A 119 32.18 9.35 -4.17
N ASP A 120 32.49 10.16 -3.17
CA ASP A 120 32.14 9.86 -1.76
C ASP A 120 30.61 9.82 -1.57
N LYS A 121 29.88 10.81 -2.12
CA LYS A 121 28.40 10.86 -2.08
C LYS A 121 27.74 9.67 -2.78
N VAL A 122 28.27 9.29 -3.95
CA VAL A 122 27.74 8.15 -4.71
C VAL A 122 27.95 6.86 -3.94
N ARG A 123 29.16 6.62 -3.42
CA ARG A 123 29.45 5.41 -2.63
C ARG A 123 28.59 5.33 -1.39
N GLU A 124 28.51 6.41 -0.62
CA GLU A 124 27.64 6.49 0.54
C GLU A 124 26.18 6.12 0.18
N LYS A 125 25.66 6.66 -0.94
CA LYS A 125 24.29 6.40 -1.35
C LYS A 125 24.08 4.97 -1.84
N LEU A 126 25.05 4.39 -2.55
CA LEU A 126 25.01 2.98 -2.97
C LEU A 126 25.01 2.04 -1.74
N GLU A 127 25.85 2.31 -0.75
CA GLU A 127 25.90 1.55 0.50
C GLU A 127 24.59 1.66 1.28
N GLN A 128 24.04 2.88 1.39
CA GLN A 128 22.74 3.12 2.04
C GLN A 128 21.58 2.35 1.39
N LEU A 129 21.67 2.05 0.09
CA LEU A 129 20.67 1.28 -0.65
C LEU A 129 21.07 -0.18 -0.86
N GLU A 130 22.06 -0.68 -0.12
CA GLU A 130 22.53 -2.08 -0.17
C GLU A 130 22.99 -2.52 -1.57
N LEU A 131 23.64 -1.63 -2.30
CA LEU A 131 24.21 -1.85 -3.62
C LEU A 131 25.74 -2.02 -3.49
N PHE A 132 26.17 -3.21 -3.05
CA PHE A 132 27.57 -3.49 -2.78
C PHE A 132 28.26 -4.11 -4.01
N LYS A 133 29.45 -3.61 -4.34
CA LYS A 133 30.33 -4.18 -5.39
C LYS A 133 29.69 -4.21 -6.79
N VAL A 134 28.88 -3.19 -7.12
CA VAL A 134 28.21 -3.09 -8.42
C VAL A 134 28.56 -1.83 -9.18
N ASP A 135 29.44 -1.02 -8.64
CA ASP A 135 29.81 0.31 -9.16
C ASP A 135 30.14 0.29 -10.66
N ASP A 136 30.97 -0.68 -11.08
CA ASP A 136 31.44 -0.84 -12.45
C ASP A 136 30.51 -1.68 -13.34
N GLN A 137 29.41 -2.20 -12.79
CA GLN A 137 28.46 -3.02 -13.55
C GLN A 137 27.51 -2.12 -14.36
N TYR A 138 27.12 -2.61 -15.53
CA TYR A 138 26.11 -1.99 -16.36
C TYR A 138 24.70 -2.43 -15.95
N PRO A 139 23.66 -1.66 -16.27
CA PRO A 139 22.27 -2.06 -15.98
C PRO A 139 21.90 -3.45 -16.48
N SER A 140 22.47 -3.89 -17.63
CA SER A 140 22.24 -5.24 -18.17
C SER A 140 22.77 -6.37 -17.29
N GLN A 141 23.74 -6.10 -16.41
CA GLN A 141 24.45 -7.08 -15.58
C GLN A 141 23.86 -7.24 -14.18
N ILE A 142 22.89 -6.40 -13.81
CA ILE A 142 22.26 -6.39 -12.49
C ILE A 142 20.81 -6.85 -12.54
N SER A 143 20.30 -7.38 -11.42
CA SER A 143 18.92 -7.84 -11.31
C SER A 143 17.90 -6.71 -11.44
N GLY A 144 16.65 -7.05 -11.77
CA GLY A 144 15.55 -6.06 -11.85
C GLY A 144 15.30 -5.30 -10.55
N GLY A 145 15.47 -5.95 -9.40
CA GLY A 145 15.41 -5.32 -8.09
C GLY A 145 16.54 -4.32 -7.86
N MET A 146 17.77 -4.70 -8.24
CA MET A 146 18.92 -3.80 -8.16
C MET A 146 18.76 -2.60 -9.10
N LYS A 147 18.23 -2.77 -10.31
CA LYS A 147 17.94 -1.64 -11.22
C LYS A 147 17.02 -0.60 -10.58
N LYS A 148 16.02 -1.04 -9.80
CA LYS A 148 15.12 -0.14 -9.08
C LYS A 148 15.82 0.59 -7.94
N ARG A 149 16.68 -0.10 -7.19
CA ARG A 149 17.51 0.53 -6.15
C ARG A 149 18.49 1.54 -6.76
N VAL A 150 19.10 1.25 -7.91
CA VAL A 150 19.97 2.18 -8.63
C VAL A 150 19.20 3.42 -9.10
N ALA A 151 17.99 3.26 -9.66
CA ALA A 151 17.15 4.38 -10.06
C ALA A 151 16.77 5.25 -8.85
N LEU A 152 16.51 4.64 -7.70
CA LEU A 152 16.24 5.37 -6.47
C LEU A 152 17.51 6.01 -5.89
N ALA A 153 18.67 5.34 -5.95
CA ALA A 153 19.96 5.93 -5.58
C ALA A 153 20.25 7.20 -6.39
N ARG A 154 20.05 7.13 -7.72
CA ARG A 154 20.17 8.28 -8.61
C ARG A 154 19.22 9.43 -8.24
N ALA A 155 18.00 9.10 -7.81
CA ALA A 155 17.04 10.12 -7.38
C ALA A 155 17.40 10.73 -6.02
N LEU A 156 17.99 9.95 -5.11
CA LEU A 156 18.32 10.36 -3.74
C LEU A 156 19.70 11.00 -3.59
N VAL A 157 20.60 10.84 -4.57
CA VAL A 157 22.01 11.29 -4.43
C VAL A 157 22.16 12.81 -4.26
N THR A 158 21.15 13.57 -4.70
CA THR A 158 21.10 15.03 -4.53
C THR A 158 20.39 15.47 -3.25
N ASP A 159 20.02 14.54 -2.38
CA ASP A 159 19.26 14.78 -1.14
C ASP A 159 17.99 15.64 -1.37
N PRO A 160 17.07 15.22 -2.26
CA PRO A 160 15.91 16.00 -2.65
C PRO A 160 14.87 16.12 -1.52
N GLU A 161 14.13 17.24 -1.47
CA GLU A 161 12.96 17.40 -0.58
C GLU A 161 11.73 16.63 -1.11
N ILE A 162 11.65 16.44 -2.44
CA ILE A 162 10.50 15.83 -3.12
C ILE A 162 10.98 14.76 -4.10
N ILE A 163 10.36 13.60 -4.08
CA ILE A 163 10.56 12.56 -5.10
C ILE A 163 9.23 12.23 -5.76
N LEU A 164 9.20 12.35 -7.07
CA LEU A 164 8.07 12.01 -7.92
C LEU A 164 8.27 10.62 -8.51
N PHE A 165 7.31 9.72 -8.31
CA PHE A 165 7.32 8.37 -8.86
C PHE A 165 6.21 8.22 -9.89
N ASP A 166 6.56 8.01 -11.15
CA ASP A 166 5.60 7.79 -12.23
C ASP A 166 5.46 6.29 -12.49
N GLU A 167 4.43 5.70 -11.93
CA GLU A 167 4.10 4.27 -12.06
C GLU A 167 5.27 3.31 -11.75
N PRO A 168 5.88 3.37 -10.56
CA PRO A 168 7.13 2.64 -10.24
C PRO A 168 6.99 1.12 -10.26
N THR A 169 5.75 0.60 -10.26
CA THR A 169 5.44 -0.83 -10.18
C THR A 169 4.84 -1.42 -11.47
N THR A 170 4.74 -0.63 -12.52
CA THR A 170 4.20 -1.10 -13.81
C THR A 170 5.03 -2.25 -14.37
N GLY A 171 4.32 -3.29 -14.87
CA GLY A 171 4.96 -4.48 -15.47
C GLY A 171 5.54 -5.48 -14.47
N LEU A 172 5.31 -5.31 -13.17
CA LEU A 172 5.74 -6.25 -12.14
C LEU A 172 4.59 -7.18 -11.72
N ASP A 173 4.95 -8.39 -11.33
CA ASP A 173 4.06 -9.30 -10.59
C ASP A 173 3.71 -8.74 -9.20
N PRO A 174 2.65 -9.24 -8.54
CA PRO A 174 2.18 -8.71 -7.25
C PRO A 174 3.25 -8.71 -6.17
N ILE A 175 4.05 -9.77 -6.05
CA ILE A 175 5.08 -9.90 -5.02
C ILE A 175 6.14 -8.79 -5.18
N ARG A 176 6.58 -8.57 -6.42
CA ARG A 176 7.56 -7.53 -6.72
C ARG A 176 7.00 -6.12 -6.57
N LYS A 177 5.70 -5.90 -6.86
CA LYS A 177 5.02 -4.61 -6.59
C LYS A 177 5.09 -4.26 -5.12
N HIS A 178 4.73 -5.20 -4.24
CA HIS A 178 4.82 -5.01 -2.80
C HIS A 178 6.25 -4.66 -2.36
N ALA A 179 7.25 -5.41 -2.81
CA ALA A 179 8.65 -5.15 -2.46
C ALA A 179 9.10 -3.72 -2.85
N VAL A 180 8.66 -3.21 -4.01
CA VAL A 180 8.97 -1.84 -4.46
C VAL A 180 8.26 -0.79 -3.62
N HIS A 181 6.99 -0.98 -3.30
CA HIS A 181 6.25 -0.05 -2.43
C HIS A 181 6.88 0.02 -1.04
N HIS A 182 7.25 -1.14 -0.43
CA HIS A 182 7.96 -1.16 0.84
C HIS A 182 9.28 -0.43 0.78
N MET A 183 10.09 -0.72 -0.24
CA MET A 183 11.36 -0.04 -0.46
C MET A 183 11.17 1.49 -0.49
N ILE A 184 10.16 1.98 -1.20
CA ILE A 184 9.85 3.43 -1.25
C ILE A 184 9.47 3.95 0.14
N SER A 185 8.61 3.24 0.88
CA SER A 185 8.18 3.63 2.23
C SER A 185 9.34 3.65 3.23
N ASP A 186 10.18 2.60 3.22
CA ASP A 186 11.31 2.48 4.15
C ASP A 186 12.36 3.58 3.89
N TYR A 187 12.64 3.86 2.63
CA TYR A 187 13.55 4.94 2.28
C TYR A 187 12.94 6.32 2.53
N GLN A 188 11.63 6.49 2.37
CA GLN A 188 10.94 7.73 2.75
C GLN A 188 11.08 7.99 4.25
N LYS A 189 10.86 6.98 5.09
CA LYS A 189 11.07 7.09 6.55
C LYS A 189 12.51 7.40 6.92
N ARG A 190 13.46 6.78 6.21
CA ARG A 190 14.89 6.92 6.48
C ARG A 190 15.46 8.27 6.04
N PHE A 191 15.04 8.77 4.87
CA PHE A 191 15.58 9.99 4.26
C PHE A 191 14.68 11.22 4.42
N GLY A 192 13.42 11.05 4.84
CA GLY A 192 12.50 12.14 5.18
C GLY A 192 11.96 12.94 3.99
N PHE A 193 12.07 12.45 2.76
CA PHE A 193 11.55 13.15 1.58
C PHE A 193 10.02 13.11 1.50
N THR A 194 9.42 14.04 0.78
CA THR A 194 8.01 14.01 0.39
C THR A 194 7.85 13.16 -0.86
N GLY A 195 7.07 12.08 -0.78
CA GLY A 195 6.81 11.18 -1.91
C GLY A 195 5.51 11.53 -2.64
N ILE A 196 5.56 11.64 -3.96
CA ILE A 196 4.35 11.77 -4.80
C ILE A 196 4.36 10.61 -5.78
N ILE A 197 3.39 9.70 -5.64
CA ILE A 197 3.37 8.46 -6.42
C ILE A 197 2.13 8.44 -7.31
N VAL A 198 2.32 8.44 -8.61
CA VAL A 198 1.26 8.11 -9.56
C VAL A 198 1.19 6.60 -9.70
N SER A 199 0.03 6.01 -9.47
CA SER A 199 -0.17 4.57 -9.58
C SER A 199 -1.58 4.22 -10.06
N HIS A 200 -1.66 3.12 -10.79
CA HIS A 200 -2.90 2.38 -11.03
C HIS A 200 -2.91 1.04 -10.27
N ALA A 201 -1.80 0.69 -9.61
CA ALA A 201 -1.67 -0.52 -8.80
C ALA A 201 -2.29 -0.28 -7.42
N ILE A 202 -3.60 -0.37 -7.36
CA ILE A 202 -4.38 -0.26 -6.15
C ILE A 202 -4.80 -1.69 -5.79
N PRO A 203 -4.74 -2.06 -4.56
CA PRO A 203 -4.65 -1.33 -3.29
C PRO A 203 -3.26 -1.25 -2.69
N ASP A 204 -2.26 -1.87 -3.29
CA ASP A 204 -0.92 -1.96 -2.74
C ASP A 204 -0.39 -0.58 -2.31
N ILE A 205 -0.74 0.47 -3.08
CA ILE A 205 -0.35 1.84 -2.79
C ILE A 205 -0.96 2.37 -1.47
N PHE A 206 -2.13 1.84 -1.04
CA PHE A 206 -2.78 2.25 0.20
C PHE A 206 -1.98 1.84 1.45
N THR A 207 -1.08 0.86 1.30
CA THR A 207 -0.26 0.37 2.41
C THR A 207 0.87 1.32 2.78
N ILE A 208 1.27 2.20 1.85
CA ILE A 208 2.41 3.11 2.04
C ILE A 208 2.02 4.59 1.99
N ALA A 209 0.88 4.95 1.39
CA ALA A 209 0.44 6.32 1.27
C ALA A 209 -0.27 6.80 2.55
N GLN A 210 0.03 8.03 2.98
CA GLN A 210 -0.71 8.72 4.04
C GLN A 210 -1.91 9.48 3.48
N ARG A 211 -1.85 9.88 2.21
CA ARG A 211 -2.89 10.65 1.51
C ARG A 211 -3.15 10.07 0.13
N ILE A 212 -4.41 10.02 -0.26
CA ILE A 212 -4.88 9.57 -1.57
C ILE A 212 -5.59 10.72 -2.26
N LEU A 213 -5.17 11.02 -3.47
CA LEU A 213 -5.86 11.93 -4.39
C LEU A 213 -6.40 11.09 -5.56
N MET A 214 -7.70 11.09 -5.79
CA MET A 214 -8.27 10.41 -6.95
C MET A 214 -8.60 11.41 -8.04
N LEU A 215 -7.93 11.26 -9.18
CA LEU A 215 -8.14 12.06 -10.38
C LEU A 215 -9.09 11.34 -11.34
N ASP A 216 -10.18 12.01 -11.70
CA ASP A 216 -11.10 11.54 -12.72
C ASP A 216 -11.56 12.72 -13.58
N GLU A 217 -11.61 12.52 -14.89
CA GLU A 217 -12.01 13.52 -15.91
C GLU A 217 -11.44 14.94 -15.69
N GLY A 218 -10.19 15.02 -15.23
CA GLY A 218 -9.47 16.27 -15.02
C GLY A 218 -9.77 17.00 -13.71
N ASN A 219 -10.51 16.36 -12.78
CA ASN A 219 -10.83 16.89 -11.45
C ASN A 219 -10.37 15.93 -10.34
N ILE A 220 -10.05 16.47 -9.17
CA ILE A 220 -9.87 15.65 -7.96
C ILE A 220 -11.27 15.36 -7.40
N ILE A 221 -11.68 14.09 -7.46
CA ILE A 221 -12.99 13.63 -6.97
C ILE A 221 -12.92 13.03 -5.57
N PHE A 222 -11.71 12.79 -5.07
CA PHE A 222 -11.45 12.38 -3.68
C PHE A 222 -10.10 12.91 -3.24
N ASP A 223 -10.04 13.37 -2.00
CA ASP A 223 -8.86 13.80 -1.26
C ASP A 223 -9.01 13.41 0.19
N GLY A 224 -8.16 12.52 0.69
CA GLY A 224 -8.24 11.99 2.05
C GLY A 224 -7.29 10.82 2.28
N THR A 225 -7.47 10.14 3.41
CA THR A 225 -6.67 8.98 3.81
C THR A 225 -7.10 7.68 3.11
N PRO A 226 -6.24 6.63 3.10
CA PRO A 226 -6.61 5.30 2.62
C PRO A 226 -7.84 4.68 3.32
N VAL A 227 -8.11 5.07 4.57
CA VAL A 227 -9.30 4.61 5.32
C VAL A 227 -10.56 5.35 4.86
N GLU A 228 -10.46 6.66 4.64
CA GLU A 228 -11.58 7.48 4.21
C GLU A 228 -12.07 7.14 2.81
N ILE A 229 -11.17 6.79 1.88
CA ILE A 229 -11.57 6.44 0.50
C ILE A 229 -12.46 5.18 0.48
N GLN A 230 -12.24 4.23 1.39
CA GLN A 230 -13.07 3.03 1.50
C GLN A 230 -14.51 3.34 1.95
N LYS A 231 -14.70 4.46 2.66
CA LYS A 231 -15.99 4.94 3.17
C LYS A 231 -16.58 6.08 2.33
N ALA A 232 -15.93 6.44 1.22
CA ALA A 232 -16.37 7.53 0.36
C ALA A 232 -17.77 7.27 -0.21
N LYS A 233 -18.62 8.29 -0.16
CA LYS A 233 -20.02 8.21 -0.67
C LYS A 233 -20.14 8.45 -2.17
N ASN A 234 -19.10 8.97 -2.83
CA ASN A 234 -19.09 9.26 -4.25
C ASN A 234 -19.18 7.95 -5.05
N SER A 235 -20.15 7.83 -5.94
CA SER A 235 -20.41 6.62 -6.73
C SER A 235 -19.23 6.21 -7.60
N THR A 236 -18.58 7.17 -8.26
CA THR A 236 -17.40 6.92 -9.12
C THR A 236 -16.22 6.38 -8.29
N VAL A 237 -16.01 6.94 -7.10
CA VAL A 237 -14.98 6.43 -6.16
C VAL A 237 -15.34 5.01 -5.71
N GLN A 238 -16.60 4.76 -5.36
CA GLN A 238 -17.07 3.43 -4.97
C GLN A 238 -16.95 2.41 -6.10
N GLU A 239 -17.34 2.76 -7.33
CA GLU A 239 -17.20 1.89 -8.50
C GLU A 239 -15.74 1.58 -8.78
N PHE A 240 -14.87 2.59 -8.68
CA PHE A 240 -13.44 2.42 -8.83
C PHE A 240 -12.88 1.45 -7.77
N ILE A 241 -13.23 1.63 -6.50
CA ILE A 241 -12.82 0.72 -5.42
C ILE A 241 -13.46 -0.67 -5.56
N LYS A 242 -14.74 -0.77 -5.99
CA LYS A 242 -15.41 -2.06 -6.25
C LYS A 242 -14.82 -2.76 -7.48
N GLY A 243 -14.54 -2.03 -8.57
CA GLY A 243 -13.86 -2.58 -9.75
C GLY A 243 -12.46 -3.09 -9.41
N LEU A 244 -11.81 -2.48 -8.41
CA LEU A 244 -10.59 -2.99 -7.85
C LEU A 244 -10.82 -4.26 -7.02
N LYS A 245 -11.88 -4.33 -6.22
CA LYS A 245 -12.24 -5.56 -5.49
C LYS A 245 -12.47 -6.72 -6.45
N SER A 246 -13.17 -6.54 -7.56
CA SER A 246 -13.33 -7.58 -8.59
C SER A 246 -12.04 -7.93 -9.34
N GLY A 247 -11.12 -7.00 -9.53
CA GLY A 247 -9.75 -7.25 -10.03
C GLY A 247 -8.80 -7.84 -8.98
N PHE A 248 -9.10 -7.64 -7.68
CA PHE A 248 -8.44 -8.27 -6.54
C PHE A 248 -8.71 -9.76 -6.44
N ASP A 249 -9.86 -10.23 -6.88
CA ASP A 249 -10.22 -11.63 -6.88
C ASP A 249 -9.22 -12.49 -7.69
N HIS A 250 -8.44 -11.85 -8.59
CA HIS A 250 -7.36 -12.50 -9.34
C HIS A 250 -5.94 -12.29 -8.81
N VAL A 251 -5.70 -11.34 -7.88
CA VAL A 251 -4.32 -10.91 -7.55
C VAL A 251 -3.92 -11.09 -6.09
N ASN A 252 -4.84 -11.15 -5.15
CA ASN A 252 -4.52 -11.38 -3.73
C ASN A 252 -5.40 -12.48 -3.14
N GLY A 253 -4.76 -13.50 -2.59
CA GLY A 253 -5.43 -14.61 -1.90
C GLY A 253 -6.41 -14.21 -0.77
N MET A 254 -6.53 -12.91 -0.43
CA MET A 254 -7.50 -12.41 0.54
C MET A 254 -8.93 -12.36 0.00
N ALA A 255 -9.15 -11.79 -1.19
CA ALA A 255 -10.49 -11.76 -1.78
C ALA A 255 -10.89 -13.15 -2.26
N LEU A 256 -9.92 -13.95 -2.77
CA LEU A 256 -10.15 -15.38 -3.03
C LEU A 256 -10.57 -16.11 -1.75
N GLN A 257 -9.94 -15.83 -0.60
CA GLN A 257 -10.28 -16.44 0.67
C GLN A 257 -11.63 -15.94 1.21
N GLN A 258 -11.95 -14.66 1.07
CA GLN A 258 -13.26 -14.11 1.44
C GLN A 258 -14.37 -14.71 0.56
N THR A 259 -14.18 -14.73 -0.75
CA THR A 259 -15.11 -15.35 -1.71
C THR A 259 -15.22 -16.86 -1.49
N GLN A 260 -14.10 -17.54 -1.14
CA GLN A 260 -14.14 -18.94 -0.76
C GLN A 260 -14.91 -19.17 0.56
N GLY A 261 -14.72 -18.28 1.54
CA GLY A 261 -15.46 -18.30 2.79
C GLY A 261 -16.97 -18.09 2.59
N GLU A 262 -17.34 -17.09 1.80
CA GLU A 262 -18.73 -16.82 1.41
C GLU A 262 -19.34 -17.99 0.63
N LYS A 263 -18.62 -18.53 -0.34
CA LYS A 263 -19.04 -19.71 -1.09
C LYS A 263 -19.25 -20.91 -0.16
N ARG A 264 -18.28 -21.14 0.73
CA ARG A 264 -18.39 -22.22 1.71
C ARG A 264 -19.57 -22.04 2.66
N PHE A 265 -19.85 -20.80 3.08
CA PHE A 265 -21.02 -20.47 3.88
C PHE A 265 -22.31 -20.84 3.13
N HIS A 266 -22.45 -20.50 1.88
CA HIS A 266 -23.62 -20.87 1.07
C HIS A 266 -23.75 -22.38 0.87
N GLU A 267 -22.64 -23.08 0.65
CA GLU A 267 -22.65 -24.57 0.57
C GLU A 267 -23.15 -25.22 1.86
N GLU A 268 -22.70 -24.71 3.02
CA GLU A 268 -23.15 -25.23 4.32
C GLU A 268 -24.59 -24.79 4.63
N MET A 269 -25.02 -23.59 4.21
CA MET A 269 -26.40 -23.14 4.33
C MET A 269 -27.34 -24.03 3.50
N ASP A 270 -26.98 -24.36 2.27
CA ASP A 270 -27.71 -25.31 1.44
C ASP A 270 -27.85 -26.71 2.11
N ARG A 271 -26.78 -27.18 2.79
CA ARG A 271 -26.81 -28.43 3.54
C ARG A 271 -27.69 -28.36 4.78
N LEU A 272 -27.67 -27.22 5.48
CA LEU A 272 -28.55 -26.98 6.62
C LEU A 272 -30.02 -26.96 6.20
N GLU A 273 -30.32 -26.27 5.08
CA GLU A 273 -31.70 -26.17 4.58
C GLU A 273 -32.26 -27.52 4.08
N ARG A 274 -31.45 -28.26 3.28
CA ARG A 274 -31.89 -29.54 2.65
C ARG A 274 -31.83 -30.74 3.57
N TYR A 275 -30.79 -30.83 4.37
CA TYR A 275 -30.47 -32.04 5.14
C TYR A 275 -30.50 -31.83 6.65
N ASN A 276 -30.78 -30.59 7.11
CA ASN A 276 -30.77 -30.20 8.52
C ASN A 276 -29.42 -30.48 9.23
N ILE A 277 -28.32 -30.42 8.47
CA ILE A 277 -26.96 -30.58 8.99
C ILE A 277 -26.53 -29.25 9.60
N PRO A 278 -26.30 -29.16 10.93
CA PRO A 278 -25.93 -27.92 11.59
C PRO A 278 -24.50 -27.52 11.21
N PHE A 279 -24.25 -26.23 11.19
CA PHE A 279 -22.89 -25.70 11.14
C PHE A 279 -22.77 -24.42 11.98
N SER A 280 -21.54 -24.06 12.32
CA SER A 280 -21.25 -22.89 13.14
C SER A 280 -20.10 -22.07 12.58
N ILE A 281 -20.05 -20.80 12.95
CA ILE A 281 -18.98 -19.88 12.55
C ILE A 281 -18.20 -19.45 13.79
N ILE A 282 -16.86 -19.38 13.67
CA ILE A 282 -15.98 -18.71 14.63
C ILE A 282 -15.34 -17.53 13.90
N MET A 283 -15.38 -16.34 14.50
CA MET A 283 -14.64 -15.16 14.06
C MET A 283 -13.47 -14.95 15.00
N LEU A 284 -12.25 -14.95 14.44
CA LEU A 284 -11.02 -14.65 15.17
C LEU A 284 -10.51 -13.29 14.73
N THR A 285 -10.35 -12.37 15.66
CA THR A 285 -9.89 -10.99 15.38
C THR A 285 -8.61 -10.69 16.15
N ILE A 286 -7.59 -10.20 15.47
CA ILE A 286 -6.40 -9.62 16.12
C ILE A 286 -6.73 -8.15 16.41
N GLU A 287 -7.01 -7.81 17.67
CA GLU A 287 -7.52 -6.50 18.08
C GLU A 287 -6.49 -5.39 17.94
N ASN A 288 -5.23 -5.70 18.17
CA ASN A 288 -4.14 -4.72 18.10
C ASN A 288 -3.38 -4.73 16.75
N MET A 289 -4.01 -5.21 15.67
CA MET A 289 -3.38 -5.30 14.34
C MET A 289 -2.93 -3.93 13.80
N ASP A 290 -3.69 -2.87 14.07
CA ASP A 290 -3.35 -1.51 13.64
C ASP A 290 -2.09 -1.00 14.36
N GLU A 291 -1.96 -1.24 15.67
CA GLU A 291 -0.77 -0.92 16.45
C GLU A 291 0.46 -1.69 15.93
N ILE A 292 0.29 -2.99 15.68
CA ILE A 292 1.33 -3.85 15.10
C ILE A 292 1.75 -3.32 13.73
N SER A 293 0.78 -3.03 12.85
CA SER A 293 1.05 -2.48 11.52
C SER A 293 1.81 -1.15 11.55
N LEU A 294 1.52 -0.30 12.54
CA LEU A 294 2.22 0.97 12.74
C LEU A 294 3.67 0.78 13.22
N ARG A 295 3.93 -0.22 14.07
CA ARG A 295 5.26 -0.44 14.67
C ARG A 295 6.21 -1.24 13.78
N ILE A 296 5.75 -2.32 13.17
CA ILE A 296 6.59 -3.24 12.40
C ILE A 296 6.34 -3.18 10.88
N GLY A 297 5.40 -2.35 10.44
CA GLY A 297 5.01 -2.21 9.05
C GLY A 297 3.94 -3.22 8.61
N HIS A 298 3.16 -2.81 7.62
CA HIS A 298 1.97 -3.54 7.19
C HIS A 298 2.28 -4.96 6.66
N MET A 299 3.44 -5.17 6.01
CA MET A 299 3.81 -6.49 5.49
C MET A 299 4.17 -7.49 6.59
N ALA A 300 4.91 -7.06 7.61
CA ALA A 300 5.15 -7.92 8.76
C ALA A 300 3.83 -8.32 9.40
N ALA A 301 2.90 -7.37 9.56
CA ALA A 301 1.54 -7.64 10.02
C ALA A 301 0.77 -8.61 9.10
N GLN A 302 0.94 -8.53 7.77
CA GLN A 302 0.35 -9.48 6.82
C GLN A 302 0.95 -10.88 6.94
N THR A 303 2.27 -10.98 7.13
CA THR A 303 2.95 -12.26 7.34
C THR A 303 2.47 -12.92 8.62
N ILE A 304 2.37 -12.16 9.70
CA ILE A 304 1.80 -12.61 10.96
C ILE A 304 0.38 -13.15 10.78
N MET A 305 -0.47 -12.42 10.05
CA MET A 305 -1.84 -12.87 9.78
C MET A 305 -1.90 -14.16 8.96
N LYS A 306 -0.97 -14.34 8.01
CA LYS A 306 -0.81 -15.57 7.23
C LYS A 306 -0.38 -16.74 8.13
N ASP A 307 0.59 -16.52 9.00
CA ASP A 307 1.11 -17.54 9.91
C ASP A 307 0.06 -17.88 10.97
N PHE A 308 -0.67 -16.90 11.47
CA PHE A 308 -1.83 -17.09 12.31
C PHE A 308 -2.91 -17.95 11.62
N SER A 309 -3.27 -17.65 10.38
CA SER A 309 -4.22 -18.46 9.59
C SER A 309 -3.73 -19.90 9.42
N ASN A 310 -2.44 -20.09 9.10
CA ASN A 310 -1.85 -21.41 8.96
C ASN A 310 -1.89 -22.22 10.28
N HIS A 311 -1.64 -21.56 11.42
CA HIS A 311 -1.73 -22.19 12.73
C HIS A 311 -3.16 -22.57 13.08
N VAL A 312 -4.13 -21.69 12.86
CA VAL A 312 -5.55 -22.02 13.05
C VAL A 312 -5.92 -23.24 12.20
N GLN A 313 -5.52 -23.26 10.94
CA GLN A 313 -5.88 -24.35 10.01
C GLN A 313 -5.32 -25.71 10.42
N LYS A 314 -4.13 -25.78 11.04
CA LYS A 314 -3.54 -27.02 11.56
C LYS A 314 -4.38 -27.68 12.65
N HIS A 315 -5.18 -26.89 13.38
CA HIS A 315 -6.04 -27.37 14.48
C HIS A 315 -7.50 -27.61 14.07
N LEU A 316 -7.81 -27.45 12.78
CA LEU A 316 -9.14 -27.73 12.23
C LEU A 316 -9.20 -29.10 11.55
N ARG A 317 -10.42 -29.63 11.38
CA ARG A 317 -10.65 -30.85 10.60
C ARG A 317 -10.59 -30.56 9.12
N ILE A 318 -10.36 -31.59 8.29
CA ILE A 318 -10.34 -31.48 6.83
C ILE A 318 -11.64 -30.89 6.27
N ILE A 319 -12.79 -31.14 6.93
CA ILE A 319 -14.10 -30.64 6.51
C ILE A 319 -14.37 -29.20 6.95
N ASP A 320 -13.63 -28.70 7.95
CA ASP A 320 -13.74 -27.31 8.41
C ASP A 320 -12.96 -26.39 7.47
N SER A 321 -13.33 -25.13 7.41
CA SER A 321 -12.63 -24.16 6.58
C SER A 321 -12.19 -22.94 7.40
N CYS A 322 -11.00 -22.44 7.11
CA CYS A 322 -10.51 -21.17 7.63
C CYS A 322 -10.23 -20.25 6.45
N SER A 323 -10.83 -19.09 6.46
CA SER A 323 -10.66 -18.09 5.42
C SER A 323 -10.43 -16.71 6.03
N ARG A 324 -9.61 -15.91 5.39
CA ARG A 324 -9.41 -14.54 5.80
C ARG A 324 -10.61 -13.69 5.36
N PHE A 325 -11.20 -12.97 6.31
CA PHE A 325 -12.40 -12.17 6.09
C PHE A 325 -12.07 -10.68 5.96
N GLU A 326 -11.18 -10.15 6.81
CA GLU A 326 -10.67 -8.79 6.80
C GLU A 326 -9.16 -8.77 7.09
N LEU A 327 -8.56 -7.58 7.14
CA LEU A 327 -7.13 -7.40 7.41
C LEU A 327 -6.69 -8.03 8.73
N SER A 328 -7.54 -7.97 9.75
CA SER A 328 -7.29 -8.47 11.11
C SER A 328 -8.18 -9.65 11.50
N LYS A 329 -9.04 -10.18 10.58
CA LYS A 329 -10.08 -11.16 10.92
C LYS A 329 -9.99 -12.44 10.09
N LEU A 330 -10.14 -13.58 10.76
CA LEU A 330 -10.34 -14.89 10.14
C LEU A 330 -11.75 -15.40 10.44
N MET A 331 -12.39 -15.98 9.44
CA MET A 331 -13.64 -16.69 9.55
C MET A 331 -13.38 -18.20 9.46
N VAL A 332 -13.80 -18.94 10.48
CA VAL A 332 -13.75 -20.40 10.51
C VAL A 332 -15.17 -20.94 10.40
N ILE A 333 -15.43 -21.82 9.45
CA ILE A 333 -16.71 -22.53 9.31
C ILE A 333 -16.52 -23.97 9.77
N LEU A 334 -17.29 -24.37 10.77
CA LEU A 334 -17.27 -25.71 11.37
C LEU A 334 -18.43 -26.52 10.80
N SER A 335 -18.16 -27.36 9.80
CA SER A 335 -19.17 -28.20 9.15
C SER A 335 -19.67 -29.30 10.10
N GLY A 336 -20.99 -29.57 10.08
CA GLY A 336 -21.59 -30.58 10.92
C GLY A 336 -21.45 -30.32 12.43
N SER A 337 -21.34 -29.08 12.86
CA SER A 337 -21.09 -28.68 14.24
C SER A 337 -22.13 -27.68 14.71
N ASP A 338 -22.72 -27.98 15.85
CA ASP A 338 -23.65 -27.09 16.57
C ASP A 338 -22.88 -26.05 17.42
N LEU A 339 -23.61 -25.21 18.13
CA LEU A 339 -23.05 -24.14 18.97
C LEU A 339 -22.16 -24.70 20.11
N GLU A 340 -22.53 -25.83 20.73
CA GLU A 340 -21.74 -26.43 21.82
C GLU A 340 -20.39 -26.96 21.31
N ARG A 341 -20.37 -27.56 20.12
CA ARG A 341 -19.13 -27.98 19.47
C ARG A 341 -18.28 -26.81 19.06
N ALA A 342 -18.88 -25.72 18.57
CA ALA A 342 -18.15 -24.50 18.25
C ALA A 342 -17.46 -23.93 19.50
N LYS A 343 -18.12 -23.94 20.64
CA LYS A 343 -17.56 -23.54 21.94
C LYS A 343 -16.32 -24.36 22.30
N ILE A 344 -16.41 -25.69 22.19
CA ILE A 344 -15.29 -26.60 22.46
C ILE A 344 -14.11 -26.34 21.53
N VAL A 345 -14.38 -26.16 20.24
CA VAL A 345 -13.33 -25.86 19.26
C VAL A 345 -12.69 -24.50 19.56
N CYS A 346 -13.48 -23.47 19.88
CA CYS A 346 -13.00 -22.15 20.24
C CYS A 346 -12.10 -22.20 21.49
N THR A 347 -12.52 -22.90 22.55
CA THR A 347 -11.70 -23.09 23.75
C THR A 347 -10.40 -23.82 23.45
N ARG A 348 -10.44 -24.89 22.64
CA ARG A 348 -9.22 -25.59 22.22
C ARG A 348 -8.29 -24.68 21.44
N LEU A 349 -8.80 -23.93 20.45
CA LEU A 349 -8.01 -22.99 19.68
C LEU A 349 -7.38 -21.92 20.57
N SER A 350 -8.10 -21.38 21.55
CA SER A 350 -7.53 -20.36 22.46
C SER A 350 -6.37 -20.91 23.29
N ILE A 351 -6.44 -22.16 23.73
CA ILE A 351 -5.36 -22.82 24.49
C ILE A 351 -4.15 -23.11 23.59
N GLU A 352 -4.39 -23.69 22.42
CA GLU A 352 -3.31 -24.09 21.53
C GLU A 352 -2.58 -22.85 20.95
N LEU A 353 -3.33 -21.81 20.57
CA LEU A 353 -2.76 -20.57 20.07
C LEU A 353 -1.99 -19.79 21.14
N SER A 354 -2.42 -19.84 22.42
CA SER A 354 -1.69 -19.21 23.52
C SER A 354 -0.31 -19.84 23.81
N ARG A 355 -0.08 -21.05 23.30
CA ARG A 355 1.18 -21.81 23.48
C ARG A 355 2.17 -21.63 22.33
N VAL A 356 1.74 -21.01 21.26
CA VAL A 356 2.54 -20.88 20.03
C VAL A 356 3.22 -19.52 20.01
N GLU A 357 4.53 -19.51 19.86
CA GLU A 357 5.27 -18.34 19.43
C GLU A 357 4.97 -18.11 17.94
N ILE A 358 3.95 -17.26 17.64
CA ILE A 358 3.61 -16.89 16.25
C ILE A 358 4.74 -16.06 15.62
N ALA A 359 5.66 -15.56 16.42
CA ALA A 359 6.80 -14.74 16.02
C ALA A 359 8.07 -15.54 15.70
N GLY A 360 8.01 -16.86 15.44
CA GLY A 360 9.17 -17.68 15.11
C GLY A 360 10.01 -17.02 14.01
N ASP A 361 11.34 -16.90 14.19
CA ASP A 361 12.35 -16.33 13.27
C ASP A 361 12.12 -14.88 12.77
N HIS A 362 11.15 -14.14 13.31
CA HIS A 362 10.98 -12.72 13.00
C HIS A 362 11.87 -11.86 13.92
N PRO A 363 12.50 -10.78 13.38
CA PRO A 363 13.41 -9.93 14.15
C PRO A 363 12.72 -9.02 15.19
N TYR A 364 11.49 -9.35 15.61
CA TYR A 364 10.66 -8.54 16.50
C TYR A 364 10.17 -9.36 17.71
N PRO A 365 11.04 -9.62 18.73
CA PRO A 365 10.73 -10.53 19.84
C PRO A 365 9.71 -10.01 20.88
N ASP A 366 9.29 -8.74 20.82
CA ASP A 366 8.56 -8.09 21.93
C ASP A 366 7.07 -7.82 21.65
N PHE A 367 6.44 -8.54 20.69
CA PHE A 367 5.04 -8.29 20.37
C PHE A 367 4.11 -9.40 20.88
N CYS A 368 3.12 -8.99 21.67
CA CYS A 368 1.98 -9.83 22.01
C CYS A 368 0.77 -9.47 21.16
N PHE A 369 0.09 -10.48 20.65
CA PHE A 369 -1.15 -10.33 19.91
C PHE A 369 -2.33 -10.44 20.86
N SER A 370 -3.23 -9.44 20.83
CA SER A 370 -4.51 -9.51 21.53
C SER A 370 -5.55 -10.10 20.56
N ILE A 371 -6.00 -11.31 20.81
CA ILE A 371 -6.93 -12.03 19.96
C ILE A 371 -8.27 -12.15 20.64
N SER A 372 -9.34 -11.79 19.95
CA SER A 372 -10.70 -12.11 20.34
C SER A 372 -11.29 -13.19 19.44
N ALA A 373 -12.06 -14.10 20.01
CA ALA A 373 -12.73 -15.17 19.30
C ALA A 373 -14.22 -15.15 19.66
N GLY A 374 -15.06 -14.82 18.68
CA GLY A 374 -16.52 -14.92 18.78
C GLY A 374 -17.02 -16.13 18.02
N PHE A 375 -18.05 -16.82 18.51
CA PHE A 375 -18.64 -17.98 17.85
C PHE A 375 -20.15 -17.93 17.85
N ILE A 376 -20.78 -18.52 16.81
CA ILE A 376 -22.22 -18.49 16.63
C ILE A 376 -22.69 -19.74 15.86
N GLY A 377 -23.80 -20.32 16.30
CA GLY A 377 -24.52 -21.37 15.56
C GLY A 377 -25.44 -20.76 14.51
N VAL A 378 -25.38 -21.28 13.30
CA VAL A 378 -26.16 -20.79 12.15
C VAL A 378 -27.55 -21.45 12.13
N ARG A 379 -28.57 -20.65 11.80
CA ARG A 379 -29.96 -21.09 11.61
C ARG A 379 -30.39 -20.92 10.17
N LYS A 380 -31.42 -21.65 9.76
CA LYS A 380 -31.99 -21.48 8.41
C LYS A 380 -32.44 -20.05 8.18
N GLY A 381 -32.04 -19.49 7.04
CA GLY A 381 -32.36 -18.11 6.65
C GLY A 381 -31.44 -17.03 7.24
N ASP A 382 -30.48 -17.37 8.08
CA ASP A 382 -29.51 -16.39 8.58
C ASP A 382 -28.64 -15.83 7.43
N GLN A 383 -28.37 -14.52 7.45
CA GLN A 383 -27.45 -13.87 6.51
C GLN A 383 -26.04 -13.76 7.11
N LEU A 384 -25.01 -13.94 6.30
CA LEU A 384 -23.63 -13.96 6.75
C LEU A 384 -23.23 -12.65 7.48
N ALA A 385 -23.64 -11.49 6.95
CA ALA A 385 -23.32 -10.20 7.53
C ALA A 385 -23.89 -10.02 8.95
N ASP A 386 -25.13 -10.47 9.16
CA ASP A 386 -25.80 -10.39 10.47
C ASP A 386 -25.15 -11.35 11.48
N LEU A 387 -24.74 -12.55 11.02
CA LEU A 387 -24.05 -13.52 11.85
C LEU A 387 -22.70 -13.01 12.34
N ILE A 388 -21.93 -12.39 11.46
CA ILE A 388 -20.63 -11.80 11.80
C ILE A 388 -20.81 -10.70 12.84
N ALA A 389 -21.74 -9.76 12.62
CA ALA A 389 -22.02 -8.69 13.58
C ALA A 389 -22.45 -9.25 14.96
N ARG A 390 -23.25 -10.33 14.96
CA ARG A 390 -23.68 -10.99 16.20
C ARG A 390 -22.55 -11.74 16.91
N ALA A 391 -21.63 -12.36 16.17
CA ALA A 391 -20.48 -13.04 16.74
C ALA A 391 -19.50 -12.06 17.40
N GLU A 392 -19.39 -10.85 16.85
CA GLU A 392 -18.52 -9.78 17.37
C GLU A 392 -19.11 -9.06 18.60
N GLN A 393 -20.42 -8.94 18.71
CA GLN A 393 -21.11 -8.14 19.75
C GLN A 393 -21.48 -8.89 21.03
N LYS A 394 -21.61 -10.23 21.01
CA LYS A 394 -22.06 -11.00 22.18
C LYS A 394 -20.93 -11.29 23.16
N GLN A 395 -20.90 -10.61 24.30
CA GLN A 395 -19.92 -10.82 25.39
C GLN A 395 -19.86 -12.24 25.92
N ASP A 396 -20.98 -12.93 26.05
CA ASP A 396 -21.07 -14.31 26.58
C ASP A 396 -20.55 -15.40 25.62
N MET A 397 -20.22 -15.03 24.40
CA MET A 397 -19.72 -15.90 23.32
C MET A 397 -18.36 -15.44 22.80
N ARG A 398 -17.61 -14.69 23.60
CA ARG A 398 -16.32 -14.11 23.20
C ARG A 398 -15.21 -14.58 24.15
N TYR A 399 -14.11 -15.06 23.58
CA TYR A 399 -12.88 -15.37 24.30
C TYR A 399 -11.83 -14.33 23.92
N GLU A 400 -11.12 -13.83 24.92
CA GLU A 400 -9.96 -12.97 24.71
C GLU A 400 -8.71 -13.68 25.24
N PHE A 401 -7.66 -13.72 24.44
CA PHE A 401 -6.39 -14.33 24.81
C PHE A 401 -5.23 -13.60 24.17
N ARG A 402 -4.05 -13.73 24.75
CA ARG A 402 -2.82 -13.13 24.22
C ARG A 402 -1.91 -14.22 23.70
N VAL A 403 -1.23 -13.93 22.59
CA VAL A 403 -0.20 -14.76 21.99
C VAL A 403 1.06 -13.87 21.95
N CYS A 404 2.10 -14.27 22.67
CA CYS A 404 3.37 -13.55 22.75
C CYS A 404 4.49 -14.34 22.09
#